data_547bf2ebfa4e387734480c3d4aaac7d7
#
_entry.id   547bf2ebfa4e387734480c3d4aaac7d7
#
_cell.length_a   1.000
_cell.length_b   1.000
_cell.length_c   1.000
_cell.angle_alpha   90.00
_cell.angle_beta   90.00
_cell.angle_gamma   90.00
#
_symmetry.space_group_name_H-M   'P 1'
#
loop_
_entity.id
_entity.type
_entity.pdbx_description
1 polymer ?
#
loop_
_entity_poly.entity_id
_entity_poly.type
_entity_poly.pdbx_seq_one_letter_code
_entity_poly.pdbx_strand_id
1 'polypeptide(L)'
;MFKTILLPIDQSREALETANKTIQLAKRHKSKIIMLCVIQAERTEMNTAEGIASLLNRAQVQIEQEGINCEVLKKEGKPAFVICDVADELNVDLIVMGTRGLNLEDAQGSTAARVIQLAPCPVLVVP
;
A
#
# COMPACT_ATOMS: atom_id res chain seq x y z
N MET A 1 15.35 5.73 11.19
CA MET A 1 15.20 4.74 10.13
C MET A 1 13.74 4.66 9.75
N PHE A 2 13.40 4.38 8.54
CA PHE A 2 12.01 4.29 8.05
C PHE A 2 11.15 5.52 8.34
N LYS A 3 11.65 6.69 7.97
CA LYS A 3 10.89 7.93 8.17
C LYS A 3 9.61 7.98 7.34
N THR A 4 9.66 7.43 6.14
CA THR A 4 8.53 7.42 5.21
C THR A 4 8.23 5.99 4.78
N ILE A 5 7.02 5.54 5.08
CA ILE A 5 6.56 4.20 4.74
C ILE A 5 5.48 4.32 3.67
N LEU A 6 5.63 3.57 2.59
CA LEU A 6 4.61 3.47 1.55
C LEU A 6 3.77 2.22 1.81
N LEU A 7 2.47 2.40 1.91
CA LEU A 7 1.51 1.33 2.14
C LEU A 7 0.56 1.24 0.96
N PRO A 8 0.87 0.40 -0.03
CA PRO A 8 -0.10 0.10 -1.08
C PRO A 8 -1.30 -0.60 -0.46
N ILE A 9 -2.49 -0.16 -0.81
CA ILE A 9 -3.71 -0.72 -0.23
C ILE A 9 -4.67 -1.11 -1.35
N ASP A 10 -5.35 -2.24 -1.17
CA ASP A 10 -6.35 -2.73 -2.09
C ASP A 10 -7.64 -3.04 -1.34
N GLN A 11 -8.63 -3.61 -2.03
CA GLN A 11 -9.90 -3.96 -1.41
C GLN A 11 -9.93 -5.35 -0.81
N SER A 12 -8.78 -5.94 -0.51
CA SER A 12 -8.73 -7.25 0.10
C SER A 12 -9.18 -7.20 1.57
N ARG A 13 -9.55 -8.37 2.08
CA ARG A 13 -9.91 -8.50 3.50
C ARG A 13 -8.73 -8.15 4.40
N GLU A 14 -7.54 -8.41 3.93
CA GLU A 14 -6.31 -8.27 4.71
C GLU A 14 -5.76 -6.86 4.71
N ALA A 15 -6.36 -5.94 3.94
CA ALA A 15 -5.84 -4.58 3.83
C ALA A 15 -5.76 -3.87 5.18
N LEU A 16 -6.80 -3.98 6.00
CA LEU A 16 -6.81 -3.34 7.32
C LEU A 16 -5.86 -4.01 8.30
N GLU A 17 -5.64 -5.31 8.17
CA GLU A 17 -4.64 -6.01 8.98
C GLU A 17 -3.23 -5.55 8.64
N THR A 18 -2.94 -5.43 7.35
CA THR A 18 -1.65 -4.92 6.91
C THR A 18 -1.46 -3.49 7.39
N ALA A 19 -2.50 -2.68 7.36
CA ALA A 19 -2.46 -1.32 7.90
C ALA A 19 -2.15 -1.33 9.40
N ASN A 20 -2.76 -2.24 10.16
CA ASN A 20 -2.47 -2.38 11.60
C ASN A 20 -1.00 -2.69 11.87
N LYS A 21 -0.42 -3.62 11.12
CA LYS A 21 1.00 -3.95 11.26
C LYS A 21 1.88 -2.76 10.92
N THR A 22 1.50 -2.03 9.87
CA THR A 22 2.22 -0.82 9.46
C THR A 22 2.17 0.24 10.54
N ILE A 23 1.02 0.41 11.20
CA ILE A 23 0.85 1.35 12.30
C ILE A 23 1.82 1.03 13.44
N GLN A 24 1.91 -0.24 13.83
CA GLN A 24 2.82 -0.65 14.90
C GLN A 24 4.26 -0.31 14.58
N LEU A 25 4.66 -0.56 13.34
CA LEU A 25 6.01 -0.24 12.89
C LEU A 25 6.24 1.27 12.85
N ALA A 26 5.29 2.02 12.32
CA ALA A 26 5.39 3.47 12.19
C ALA A 26 5.47 4.16 13.55
N LYS A 27 4.76 3.64 14.56
CA LYS A 27 4.83 4.19 15.90
C LYS A 27 6.24 4.06 16.49
N ARG A 28 6.89 2.92 16.24
CA ARG A 28 8.24 2.68 16.75
C ARG A 28 9.27 3.60 16.12
N HIS A 29 9.11 3.88 14.84
CA HIS A 29 10.10 4.66 14.08
C HIS A 29 9.69 6.11 13.86
N LYS A 30 8.54 6.52 14.39
CA LYS A 30 7.98 7.86 14.19
C LYS A 30 7.85 8.16 12.70
N SER A 31 7.32 7.20 11.96
CA SER A 31 7.20 7.27 10.52
C SER A 31 5.97 8.03 10.09
N LYS A 32 6.05 8.61 8.88
CA LYS A 32 4.90 9.06 8.13
C LYS A 32 4.46 7.91 7.25
N ILE A 33 3.16 7.72 7.06
CA ILE A 33 2.62 6.70 6.17
C ILE A 33 2.00 7.38 4.95
N ILE A 34 2.36 6.90 3.77
CA ILE A 34 1.72 7.28 2.52
C ILE A 34 0.94 6.06 2.04
N MET A 35 -0.39 6.17 2.03
CA MET A 35 -1.22 5.11 1.47
C MET A 35 -1.35 5.32 -0.03
N LEU A 36 -1.16 4.27 -0.78
CA LEU A 36 -1.24 4.31 -2.23
C LEU A 36 -2.32 3.36 -2.72
N CYS A 37 -3.28 3.89 -3.44
CA CYS A 37 -4.26 3.08 -4.16
C CYS A 37 -3.93 3.13 -5.64
N VAL A 38 -3.69 1.97 -6.24
CA VAL A 38 -3.43 1.86 -7.67
C VAL A 38 -4.72 1.43 -8.36
N ILE A 39 -5.18 2.26 -9.28
CA ILE A 39 -6.42 2.02 -10.02
C ILE A 39 -6.07 1.37 -11.35
N GLN A 40 -6.65 0.20 -11.59
CA GLN A 40 -6.49 -0.50 -12.87
C GLN A 40 -7.77 -0.32 -13.67
N ALA A 41 -7.65 0.25 -14.85
CA ALA A 41 -8.81 0.51 -15.70
C ALA A 41 -9.58 -0.77 -16.07
N GLU A 42 -8.91 -1.90 -16.08
CA GLU A 42 -9.48 -3.18 -16.46
C GLU A 42 -10.35 -3.83 -15.38
N ARG A 43 -10.39 -3.25 -14.18
CA ARG A 43 -11.11 -3.84 -13.04
C ARG A 43 -12.14 -2.91 -12.44
N THR A 44 -12.74 -2.07 -13.26
CA THR A 44 -13.71 -1.09 -12.80
C THR A 44 -14.96 -1.70 -12.20
N GLU A 45 -15.30 -2.95 -12.54
CA GLU A 45 -16.47 -3.61 -12.00
C GLU A 45 -16.32 -4.08 -10.56
N MET A 46 -15.11 -4.41 -10.15
CA MET A 46 -14.82 -4.91 -8.81
C MET A 46 -14.48 -3.81 -7.82
N ASN A 47 -14.07 -2.67 -8.34
CA ASN A 47 -13.60 -1.56 -7.52
C ASN A 47 -14.45 -0.33 -7.81
N THR A 48 -15.59 -0.22 -7.12
CA THR A 48 -16.34 1.02 -7.22
C THR A 48 -15.54 2.14 -6.58
N ALA A 49 -15.63 3.32 -7.15
CA ALA A 49 -14.95 4.48 -6.59
C ALA A 49 -15.36 4.71 -5.13
N GLU A 50 -16.62 4.44 -4.82
CA GLU A 50 -17.14 4.58 -3.46
C GLU A 50 -16.53 3.57 -2.51
N GLY A 51 -16.36 2.31 -2.94
CA GLY A 51 -15.75 1.28 -2.12
C GLY A 51 -14.29 1.58 -1.80
N ILE A 52 -13.56 2.06 -2.79
CA ILE A 52 -12.16 2.46 -2.61
C ILE A 52 -12.06 3.65 -1.67
N ALA A 53 -12.88 4.66 -1.88
CA ALA A 53 -12.88 5.86 -1.04
C ALA A 53 -13.21 5.53 0.41
N SER A 54 -14.20 4.64 0.63
CA SER A 54 -14.58 4.20 1.96
C SER A 54 -13.43 3.47 2.66
N LEU A 55 -12.77 2.56 1.96
CA LEU A 55 -11.66 1.80 2.51
C LEU A 55 -10.49 2.71 2.87
N LEU A 56 -10.14 3.63 1.97
CA LEU A 56 -9.04 4.56 2.21
C LEU A 56 -9.34 5.47 3.39
N ASN A 57 -10.58 5.96 3.49
CA ASN A 57 -10.97 6.81 4.59
C ASN A 57 -10.90 6.08 5.93
N ARG A 58 -11.37 4.84 5.98
CA ARG A 58 -11.34 4.03 7.21
C ARG A 58 -9.91 3.75 7.63
N ALA A 59 -9.05 3.40 6.70
CA ALA A 59 -7.65 3.15 6.99
C ALA A 59 -6.94 4.42 7.43
N GLN A 60 -7.21 5.55 6.78
CA GLN A 60 -6.61 6.82 7.14
C GLN A 60 -7.01 7.25 8.55
N VAL A 61 -8.29 7.13 8.90
CA VAL A 61 -8.77 7.45 10.24
C VAL A 61 -8.07 6.57 11.28
N GLN A 62 -7.96 5.28 11.01
CA GLN A 62 -7.29 4.35 11.91
C GLN A 62 -5.83 4.74 12.15
N ILE A 63 -5.13 5.12 11.09
CA ILE A 63 -3.73 5.53 11.17
C ILE A 63 -3.60 6.84 11.95
N GLU A 64 -4.42 7.82 11.62
CA GLU A 64 -4.34 9.14 12.25
C GLU A 64 -4.76 9.13 13.71
N GLN A 65 -5.66 8.23 14.10
CA GLN A 65 -6.04 8.06 15.50
C GLN A 65 -4.86 7.64 16.37
N GLU A 66 -3.85 7.02 15.77
CA GLU A 66 -2.64 6.60 16.47
C GLU A 66 -1.56 7.68 16.47
N GLY A 67 -1.88 8.88 16.03
CA GLY A 67 -0.94 9.99 16.03
C GLY A 67 0.05 9.98 14.87
N ILE A 68 -0.23 9.21 13.83
CA ILE A 68 0.66 9.07 12.69
C ILE A 68 0.18 9.96 11.55
N ASN A 69 1.11 10.70 10.93
CA ASN A 69 0.81 11.50 9.76
C ASN A 69 0.56 10.57 8.57
N CYS A 70 -0.58 10.68 7.94
CA CYS A 70 -0.99 9.82 6.83
C CYS A 70 -1.44 10.62 5.63
N GLU A 71 -0.80 10.38 4.50
CA GLU A 71 -1.22 10.93 3.20
C GLU A 71 -1.84 9.83 2.35
N VAL A 72 -2.73 10.20 1.46
CA VAL A 72 -3.39 9.26 0.55
C VAL A 72 -3.12 9.68 -0.89
N LEU A 73 -2.63 8.74 -1.69
CA LEU A 73 -2.40 8.94 -3.12
C LEU A 73 -3.20 7.92 -3.92
N LYS A 74 -3.75 8.37 -5.05
CA LYS A 74 -4.42 7.51 -6.01
C LYS A 74 -3.70 7.66 -7.34
N LYS A 75 -3.29 6.56 -7.94
CA LYS A 75 -2.58 6.55 -9.22
C LYS A 75 -3.16 5.48 -10.11
N GLU A 76 -3.15 5.71 -11.42
CA GLU A 76 -3.56 4.70 -12.39
C GLU A 76 -2.34 3.99 -12.96
N GLY A 77 -2.50 2.71 -13.27
CA GLY A 77 -1.46 1.94 -13.92
C GLY A 77 -1.36 0.51 -13.40
N LYS A 78 -0.26 -0.13 -13.72
CA LYS A 78 0.02 -1.48 -13.24
C LYS A 78 0.61 -1.42 -11.83
N PRO A 79 0.04 -2.17 -10.88
CA PRO A 79 0.40 -1.99 -9.47
C PRO A 79 1.90 -2.03 -9.16
N ALA A 80 2.61 -3.05 -9.61
CA ALA A 80 4.02 -3.17 -9.25
C ALA A 80 4.85 -2.00 -9.74
N PHE A 81 4.59 -1.55 -10.96
CA PHE A 81 5.34 -0.42 -11.53
C PHE A 81 4.99 0.89 -10.84
N VAL A 82 3.70 1.12 -10.59
CA VAL A 82 3.26 2.34 -9.92
C VAL A 82 3.83 2.41 -8.50
N ILE A 83 3.78 1.30 -7.76
CA ILE A 83 4.32 1.24 -6.40
C ILE A 83 5.80 1.60 -6.38
N CYS A 84 6.58 1.00 -7.27
CA CYS A 84 8.02 1.25 -7.30
C CYS A 84 8.35 2.66 -7.79
N ASP A 85 7.60 3.19 -8.75
CA ASP A 85 7.78 4.56 -9.22
C ASP A 85 7.50 5.57 -8.12
N VAL A 86 6.40 5.40 -7.39
CA VAL A 86 6.06 6.29 -6.29
C VAL A 86 7.11 6.21 -5.18
N ALA A 87 7.56 4.99 -4.86
CA ALA A 87 8.59 4.81 -3.85
C ALA A 87 9.88 5.56 -4.21
N ASP A 88 10.25 5.53 -5.49
CA ASP A 88 11.44 6.23 -5.96
C ASP A 88 11.23 7.75 -5.95
N GLU A 89 10.12 8.23 -6.49
CA GLU A 89 9.83 9.66 -6.57
C GLU A 89 9.76 10.34 -5.20
N LEU A 90 9.20 9.66 -4.21
CA LEU A 90 8.98 10.22 -2.88
C LEU A 90 10.06 9.84 -1.88
N ASN A 91 11.12 9.19 -2.33
CA ASN A 91 12.23 8.75 -1.46
C ASN A 91 11.72 7.95 -0.26
N VAL A 92 10.87 6.99 -0.53
CA VAL A 92 10.29 6.13 0.50
C VAL A 92 11.37 5.23 1.09
N ASP A 93 11.35 5.05 2.40
CA ASP A 93 12.34 4.25 3.11
C ASP A 93 11.96 2.79 3.26
N LEU A 94 10.67 2.49 3.16
CA LEU A 94 10.16 1.14 3.32
C LEU A 94 8.81 1.02 2.62
N ILE A 95 8.62 -0.08 1.92
CA ILE A 95 7.31 -0.46 1.38
C ILE A 95 6.77 -1.59 2.26
N VAL A 96 5.53 -1.46 2.75
CA VAL A 96 4.86 -2.54 3.48
C VAL A 96 3.68 -2.98 2.66
N MET A 97 3.60 -4.27 2.34
CA MET A 97 2.50 -4.77 1.53
C MET A 97 2.10 -6.17 1.94
N GLY A 98 0.84 -6.50 1.70
CA GLY A 98 0.35 -7.84 1.92
C GLY A 98 0.63 -8.74 0.72
N THR A 99 0.50 -10.04 0.94
CA THR A 99 0.63 -11.02 -0.13
C THR A 99 -0.71 -11.48 -0.65
N ARG A 100 -1.75 -11.35 0.15
CA ARG A 100 -3.10 -11.82 -0.19
C ARG A 100 -3.92 -10.67 -0.77
N GLY A 101 -4.74 -10.96 -1.75
CA GLY A 101 -5.59 -9.96 -2.35
C GLY A 101 -4.93 -9.11 -3.42
N LEU A 102 -3.62 -9.19 -3.58
CA LEU A 102 -2.91 -8.55 -4.68
C LEU A 102 -2.76 -9.54 -5.82
N ASN A 103 -3.90 -9.92 -6.36
CA ASN A 103 -3.96 -10.66 -7.61
C ASN A 103 -3.17 -11.96 -7.65
N LEU A 104 -3.47 -12.86 -6.71
CA LEU A 104 -2.82 -14.17 -6.64
C LEU A 104 -3.12 -15.06 -7.86
N GLU A 105 -4.08 -14.67 -8.67
CA GLU A 105 -4.46 -15.41 -9.86
C GLU A 105 -3.66 -15.02 -11.10
N ASP A 106 -2.79 -14.04 -10.98
CA ASP A 106 -1.93 -13.63 -12.08
C ASP A 106 -0.92 -14.76 -12.36
N ALA A 107 -1.00 -15.31 -13.55
CA ALA A 107 -0.14 -16.41 -13.96
C ALA A 107 1.35 -16.04 -13.99
N GLN A 108 1.66 -14.76 -13.91
CA GLN A 108 3.04 -14.26 -13.96
C GLN A 108 3.62 -13.95 -12.59
N GLY A 109 2.94 -14.36 -11.54
CA GLY A 109 3.39 -14.11 -10.18
C GLY A 109 2.65 -12.98 -9.51
N SER A 110 2.87 -12.82 -8.23
CA SER A 110 2.17 -11.81 -7.45
C SER A 110 2.75 -10.42 -7.66
N THR A 111 1.93 -9.41 -7.39
CA THR A 111 2.40 -8.02 -7.36
C THR A 111 3.54 -7.87 -6.37
N ALA A 112 3.46 -8.55 -5.21
CA ALA A 112 4.51 -8.50 -4.20
C ALA A 112 5.85 -8.99 -4.75
N ALA A 113 5.85 -10.09 -5.50
CA ALA A 113 7.09 -10.61 -6.08
C ALA A 113 7.74 -9.61 -7.03
N ARG A 114 6.95 -8.94 -7.86
CA ARG A 114 7.48 -7.92 -8.77
C ARG A 114 7.98 -6.70 -8.04
N VAL A 115 7.28 -6.26 -7.00
CA VAL A 115 7.73 -5.13 -6.19
C VAL A 115 9.08 -5.45 -5.55
N ILE A 116 9.23 -6.65 -4.99
CA ILE A 116 10.50 -7.07 -4.40
C ILE A 116 11.65 -6.97 -5.41
N GLN A 117 11.40 -7.34 -6.66
CA GLN A 117 12.42 -7.29 -7.71
C GLN A 117 12.78 -5.88 -8.13
N LEU A 118 11.84 -4.96 -8.10
CA LEU A 118 11.99 -3.63 -8.70
C LEU A 118 12.12 -2.50 -7.69
N ALA A 119 11.86 -2.75 -6.43
CA ALA A 119 11.78 -1.69 -5.43
C ALA A 119 13.11 -1.01 -5.19
N PRO A 120 13.11 0.33 -5.03
CA PRO A 120 14.33 1.08 -4.72
C PRO A 120 14.68 1.07 -3.23
N CYS A 121 13.90 0.38 -2.41
CA CYS A 121 14.03 0.37 -0.96
C CYS A 121 13.60 -0.98 -0.40
N PRO A 122 13.85 -1.25 0.88
CA PRO A 122 13.37 -2.49 1.51
C PRO A 122 11.87 -2.66 1.40
N VAL A 123 11.44 -3.91 1.31
CA VAL A 123 10.03 -4.29 1.23
C VAL A 123 9.72 -5.26 2.37
N LEU A 124 8.75 -4.91 3.19
CA LEU A 124 8.25 -5.79 4.24
C LEU A 124 6.95 -6.41 3.75
N VAL A 125 6.92 -7.72 3.71
CA VAL A 125 5.76 -8.47 3.22
C VAL A 125 5.00 -9.04 4.40
N VAL A 126 3.71 -8.75 4.48
CA VAL A 126 2.82 -9.22 5.56
C VAL A 126 1.91 -10.30 4.98
N PRO A 127 2.03 -11.54 5.45
CA PRO A 127 1.20 -12.64 4.95
C PRO A 127 -0.27 -12.53 5.35
#